data_95010411071864da7576019ec54102cc
#
_entry.id   95010411071864da7576019ec54102cc
#
_cell.length_a   1.000
_cell.length_b   1.000
_cell.length_c   1.000
_cell.angle_alpha   90.00
_cell.angle_beta   90.00
_cell.angle_gamma   90.00
#
_symmetry.space_group_name_H-M   'P 1'
#
loop_
_entity.id
_entity.type
_entity.pdbx_description
1 polymer ?
#
loop_
_entity_poly.entity_id
_entity_poly.type
_entity_poly.pdbx_seq_one_letter_code
_entity_poly.pdbx_strand_id
1 'polypeptide(L)'
;MPDDNEIKTVLDRVVKAVTLRASVGQGTAVTKVHKRDGLTAEVEDGPWRFSVGMSEKYGGDNSAPNPGVYGRAALGSCLVIGYGMWAARLGVPIDALTVEVHADYDVRGELGVEDKVTPGYTAMRYVVHIESTASAAEVTKLLDTADKYSSWRDDIMRAVPLTREVHINTAAKR
;
A
#
# COMPACT_ATOMS: atom_id res chain seq x y z
N MET A 1 -7.79 -21.76 4.79
CA MET A 1 -7.44 -20.65 3.87
C MET A 1 -7.72 -21.17 2.47
N PRO A 2 -8.19 -20.32 1.53
CA PRO A 2 -8.40 -20.76 0.15
C PRO A 2 -7.09 -21.23 -0.48
N ASP A 3 -7.16 -22.30 -1.28
CA ASP A 3 -6.04 -22.77 -2.09
C ASP A 3 -5.93 -22.00 -3.42
N ASP A 4 -4.87 -22.25 -4.20
CA ASP A 4 -4.61 -21.54 -5.47
C ASP A 4 -5.72 -21.75 -6.50
N ASN A 5 -6.39 -22.91 -6.52
CA ASN A 5 -7.50 -23.18 -7.43
C ASN A 5 -8.75 -22.39 -7.04
N GLU A 6 -9.03 -22.27 -5.76
CA GLU A 6 -10.12 -21.45 -5.23
C GLU A 6 -9.87 -19.96 -5.53
N ILE A 7 -8.64 -19.49 -5.27
CA ILE A 7 -8.21 -18.11 -5.61
C ILE A 7 -8.40 -17.85 -7.10
N LYS A 8 -7.86 -18.71 -7.96
CA LYS A 8 -8.00 -18.60 -9.43
C LYS A 8 -9.46 -18.54 -9.86
N THR A 9 -10.29 -19.44 -9.32
CA THR A 9 -11.72 -19.50 -9.66
C THR A 9 -12.45 -18.20 -9.32
N VAL A 10 -12.16 -17.63 -8.15
CA VAL A 10 -12.73 -16.35 -7.73
C VAL A 10 -12.26 -15.22 -8.64
N LEU A 11 -10.95 -15.13 -8.91
CA LEU A 11 -10.38 -14.10 -9.78
C LEU A 11 -10.91 -14.17 -11.21
N ASP A 12 -11.05 -15.36 -11.80
CA ASP A 12 -11.62 -15.54 -13.15
C ASP A 12 -13.08 -15.07 -13.21
N ARG A 13 -13.85 -15.29 -12.14
CA ARG A 13 -15.22 -14.77 -11.99
C ARG A 13 -15.24 -13.24 -11.94
N VAL A 14 -14.35 -12.63 -11.16
CA VAL A 14 -14.22 -11.17 -11.07
C VAL A 14 -13.83 -10.59 -12.43
N VAL A 15 -12.81 -11.15 -13.09
CA VAL A 15 -12.38 -10.73 -14.45
C VAL A 15 -13.56 -10.79 -15.44
N LYS A 16 -14.32 -11.88 -15.44
CA LYS A 16 -15.50 -12.00 -16.30
C LYS A 16 -16.53 -10.90 -16.00
N ALA A 17 -16.78 -10.61 -14.73
CA ALA A 17 -17.77 -9.59 -14.34
C ALA A 17 -17.36 -8.19 -14.81
N VAL A 18 -16.10 -7.79 -14.59
CA VAL A 18 -15.61 -6.45 -15.00
C VAL A 18 -15.45 -6.33 -16.53
N THR A 19 -15.17 -7.44 -17.24
CA THR A 19 -15.13 -7.47 -18.70
C THR A 19 -16.52 -7.25 -19.29
N LEU A 20 -17.55 -7.85 -18.69
CA LEU A 20 -18.93 -7.70 -19.15
C LEU A 20 -19.50 -6.32 -18.81
N ARG A 21 -19.11 -5.74 -17.69
CA ARG A 21 -19.59 -4.45 -17.22
C ARG A 21 -18.52 -3.71 -16.44
N ALA A 22 -17.83 -2.78 -17.10
CA ALA A 22 -16.69 -2.03 -16.54
C ALA A 22 -17.03 -1.30 -15.22
N SER A 23 -18.27 -0.80 -15.07
CA SER A 23 -18.71 -0.09 -13.85
C SER A 23 -18.70 -0.96 -12.58
N VAL A 24 -18.65 -2.29 -12.69
CA VAL A 24 -18.50 -3.18 -11.53
C VAL A 24 -17.11 -3.06 -10.89
N GLY A 25 -16.10 -2.67 -11.67
CA GLY A 25 -14.73 -2.46 -11.21
C GLY A 25 -14.40 -1.00 -10.90
N GLN A 26 -15.40 -0.10 -10.82
CA GLN A 26 -15.21 1.33 -10.55
C GLN A 26 -15.85 1.71 -9.23
N GLY A 27 -15.19 2.57 -8.47
CA GLY A 27 -15.69 3.03 -7.18
C GLY A 27 -14.77 4.06 -6.53
N THR A 28 -15.23 4.59 -5.39
CA THR A 28 -14.44 5.46 -4.52
C THR A 28 -14.31 4.80 -3.18
N ALA A 29 -13.09 4.53 -2.76
CA ALA A 29 -12.78 4.09 -1.40
C ALA A 29 -12.66 5.31 -0.48
N VAL A 30 -13.09 5.18 0.77
CA VAL A 30 -13.04 6.26 1.76
C VAL A 30 -12.45 5.75 3.05
N THR A 31 -11.30 6.29 3.41
CA THR A 31 -10.67 6.10 4.72
C THR A 31 -10.85 7.37 5.54
N LYS A 32 -11.26 7.26 6.80
CA LYS A 32 -11.35 8.37 7.75
C LYS A 32 -10.21 8.28 8.75
N VAL A 33 -9.59 9.42 9.02
CA VAL A 33 -8.49 9.51 9.98
C VAL A 33 -8.82 10.60 11.00
N HIS A 34 -8.86 10.22 12.26
CA HIS A 34 -9.23 11.10 13.37
C HIS A 34 -8.00 11.38 14.24
N LYS A 35 -7.66 12.66 14.43
CA LYS A 35 -6.65 13.05 15.41
C LYS A 35 -7.11 12.62 16.81
N ARG A 36 -6.23 11.97 17.55
CA ARG A 36 -6.34 11.68 18.98
C ARG A 36 -5.42 12.58 19.78
N ASP A 37 -5.12 12.21 21.01
CA ASP A 37 -4.22 12.96 21.87
C ASP A 37 -2.79 12.95 21.31
N GLY A 38 -2.07 14.01 21.55
CA GLY A 38 -0.67 14.15 21.09
C GLY A 38 -0.54 14.00 19.56
N LEU A 39 0.40 13.14 19.14
CA LEU A 39 0.71 12.82 17.74
C LEU A 39 0.21 11.42 17.37
N THR A 40 -1.01 11.08 17.80
CA THR A 40 -1.68 9.81 17.50
C THR A 40 -2.93 10.06 16.67
N ALA A 41 -3.20 9.18 15.73
CA ALA A 41 -4.40 9.16 14.91
C ALA A 41 -5.05 7.77 14.93
N GLU A 42 -6.38 7.74 14.80
CA GLU A 42 -7.15 6.52 14.60
C GLU A 42 -7.68 6.47 13.17
N VAL A 43 -7.48 5.36 12.51
CA VAL A 43 -7.88 5.12 11.13
C VAL A 43 -9.07 4.18 11.12
N GLU A 44 -10.09 4.55 10.32
CA GLU A 44 -11.28 3.74 10.04
C GLU A 44 -11.44 3.54 8.53
N ASP A 45 -11.56 2.28 8.12
CA ASP A 45 -11.89 1.92 6.74
C ASP A 45 -12.79 0.69 6.74
N GLY A 46 -14.07 0.86 6.40
CA GLY A 46 -15.07 -0.18 6.53
C GLY A 46 -15.08 -0.83 7.92
N PRO A 47 -14.83 -2.15 8.04
CA PRO A 47 -14.76 -2.84 9.33
C PRO A 47 -13.41 -2.68 10.05
N TRP A 48 -12.40 -2.11 9.39
CA TRP A 48 -11.04 -2.06 9.89
C TRP A 48 -10.79 -0.81 10.73
N ARG A 49 -10.10 -0.99 11.85
CA ARG A 49 -9.61 0.09 12.70
C ARG A 49 -8.20 -0.20 13.15
N PHE A 50 -7.36 0.83 13.13
CA PHE A 50 -5.99 0.74 13.62
C PHE A 50 -5.47 2.13 13.97
N SER A 51 -4.40 2.17 14.77
CA SER A 51 -3.78 3.41 15.21
C SER A 51 -2.51 3.70 14.42
N VAL A 52 -2.20 4.98 14.29
CA VAL A 52 -0.98 5.52 13.71
C VAL A 52 -0.41 6.52 14.71
N GLY A 53 0.89 6.45 14.99
CA GLY A 53 1.53 7.32 15.99
C GLY A 53 2.90 7.81 15.54
N MET A 54 3.54 8.57 16.41
CA MET A 54 4.92 9.01 16.22
C MET A 54 5.81 8.53 17.36
N SER A 55 7.10 8.36 17.08
CA SER A 55 8.07 8.00 18.10
C SER A 55 8.33 9.14 19.07
N GLU A 56 8.84 8.82 20.27
CA GLU A 56 9.21 9.77 21.30
C GLU A 56 10.22 10.82 20.80
N LYS A 57 11.12 10.43 19.89
CA LYS A 57 12.09 11.34 19.24
C LYS A 57 11.42 12.54 18.57
N TYR A 58 10.18 12.38 18.12
CA TYR A 58 9.38 13.42 17.46
C TYR A 58 8.22 13.94 18.32
N GLY A 59 8.26 13.68 19.63
CA GLY A 59 7.22 14.13 20.56
C GLY A 59 5.97 13.26 20.62
N GLY A 60 6.01 12.06 20.06
CA GLY A 60 4.98 11.04 20.21
C GLY A 60 5.20 10.17 21.44
N ASP A 61 4.41 9.14 21.60
CA ASP A 61 4.45 8.15 22.67
C ASP A 61 4.84 6.75 22.22
N ASN A 62 5.17 6.60 20.92
CA ASN A 62 5.50 5.32 20.28
C ASN A 62 4.45 4.21 20.46
N SER A 63 3.19 4.60 20.66
CA SER A 63 2.06 3.66 20.88
C SER A 63 1.61 2.93 19.62
N ALA A 64 2.01 3.39 18.43
CA ALA A 64 1.67 2.78 17.15
C ALA A 64 2.75 3.07 16.09
N PRO A 65 2.81 2.27 15.00
CA PRO A 65 3.70 2.56 13.88
C PRO A 65 3.43 3.93 13.26
N ASN A 66 4.50 4.60 12.78
CA ASN A 66 4.36 5.90 12.13
C ASN A 66 3.82 5.78 10.68
N PRO A 67 3.35 6.89 10.06
CA PRO A 67 2.80 6.87 8.70
C PRO A 67 3.75 6.26 7.65
N GLY A 68 5.06 6.45 7.80
CA GLY A 68 6.06 5.90 6.89
C GLY A 68 6.10 4.35 6.92
N VAL A 69 5.86 3.73 8.07
CA VAL A 69 5.72 2.26 8.17
C VAL A 69 4.52 1.79 7.36
N TYR A 70 3.36 2.44 7.51
CA TYR A 70 2.15 2.10 6.77
C TYR A 70 2.31 2.32 5.26
N GLY A 71 2.97 3.40 4.83
CA GLY A 71 3.23 3.65 3.41
C GLY A 71 4.10 2.55 2.77
N ARG A 72 5.18 2.14 3.45
CA ARG A 72 6.02 1.02 2.98
C ARG A 72 5.28 -0.32 3.04
N ALA A 73 4.51 -0.54 4.10
CA ALA A 73 3.70 -1.76 4.24
C ALA A 73 2.62 -1.87 3.15
N ALA A 74 2.01 -0.75 2.74
CA ALA A 74 1.03 -0.72 1.66
C ALA A 74 1.65 -1.19 0.33
N LEU A 75 2.84 -0.69 -0.04
CA LEU A 75 3.56 -1.19 -1.22
C LEU A 75 3.92 -2.67 -1.07
N GLY A 76 4.58 -3.04 0.04
CA GLY A 76 5.05 -4.42 0.26
C GLY A 76 3.92 -5.44 0.26
N SER A 77 2.81 -5.16 0.96
CA SER A 77 1.64 -6.06 1.00
C SER A 77 0.93 -6.15 -0.34
N CYS A 78 0.82 -5.03 -1.09
CA CYS A 78 0.26 -5.04 -2.43
C CYS A 78 1.06 -5.93 -3.38
N LEU A 79 2.40 -5.89 -3.31
CA LEU A 79 3.27 -6.76 -4.10
C LEU A 79 3.11 -8.23 -3.69
N VAL A 80 3.20 -8.56 -2.40
CA VAL A 80 3.05 -9.95 -1.90
C VAL A 80 1.71 -10.56 -2.31
N ILE A 81 0.61 -9.83 -2.09
CA ILE A 81 -0.75 -10.28 -2.45
C ILE A 81 -0.87 -10.37 -3.97
N GLY A 82 -0.34 -9.40 -4.72
CA GLY A 82 -0.34 -9.39 -6.16
C GLY A 82 0.40 -10.59 -6.76
N TYR A 83 1.58 -10.93 -6.24
CA TYR A 83 2.33 -12.12 -6.65
C TYR A 83 1.53 -13.41 -6.39
N GLY A 84 0.90 -13.55 -5.21
CA GLY A 84 0.02 -14.69 -4.93
C GLY A 84 -1.16 -14.81 -5.88
N MET A 85 -1.85 -13.70 -6.17
CA MET A 85 -2.97 -13.67 -7.11
C MET A 85 -2.54 -14.09 -8.54
N TRP A 86 -1.40 -13.59 -9.02
CA TRP A 86 -0.89 -13.93 -10.35
C TRP A 86 -0.29 -15.33 -10.40
N ALA A 87 0.32 -15.82 -9.30
CA ALA A 87 0.78 -17.20 -9.16
C ALA A 87 -0.37 -18.18 -9.35
N ALA A 88 -1.47 -17.99 -8.63
CA ALA A 88 -2.68 -18.81 -8.77
C ALA A 88 -3.25 -18.78 -10.20
N ARG A 89 -3.26 -17.61 -10.86
CA ARG A 89 -3.76 -17.46 -12.24
C ARG A 89 -2.85 -18.10 -13.28
N LEU A 90 -1.54 -18.07 -13.10
CA LEU A 90 -0.55 -18.59 -14.03
C LEU A 90 -0.17 -20.05 -13.73
N GLY A 91 -0.62 -20.61 -12.60
CA GLY A 91 -0.27 -21.95 -12.16
C GLY A 91 1.21 -22.09 -11.76
N VAL A 92 1.82 -21.01 -11.25
CA VAL A 92 3.21 -20.99 -10.79
C VAL A 92 3.23 -21.16 -9.26
N PRO A 93 3.79 -22.25 -8.71
CA PRO A 93 3.83 -22.47 -7.28
C PRO A 93 4.74 -21.46 -6.58
N ILE A 94 4.36 -21.02 -5.38
CA ILE A 94 5.18 -20.22 -4.48
C ILE A 94 5.27 -20.95 -3.15
N ASP A 95 6.47 -21.40 -2.77
CA ASP A 95 6.73 -22.11 -1.53
C ASP A 95 7.01 -21.13 -0.37
N ALA A 96 7.76 -20.05 -0.65
CA ALA A 96 7.98 -18.92 0.28
C ALA A 96 8.13 -17.61 -0.48
N LEU A 97 7.67 -16.52 0.14
CA LEU A 97 7.74 -15.18 -0.45
C LEU A 97 7.93 -14.12 0.63
N THR A 98 8.95 -13.30 0.46
CA THR A 98 9.18 -12.09 1.27
C THR A 98 9.49 -10.92 0.35
N VAL A 99 8.91 -9.76 0.62
CA VAL A 99 9.24 -8.50 -0.04
C VAL A 99 9.75 -7.51 0.99
N GLU A 100 10.99 -7.07 0.81
CA GLU A 100 11.57 -5.98 1.59
C GLU A 100 11.38 -4.66 0.85
N VAL A 101 10.87 -3.64 1.52
CA VAL A 101 10.73 -2.29 0.95
C VAL A 101 11.70 -1.35 1.64
N HIS A 102 12.62 -0.81 0.88
CA HIS A 102 13.60 0.19 1.32
C HIS A 102 13.17 1.57 0.81
N ALA A 103 13.27 2.58 1.67
CA ALA A 103 12.95 3.97 1.32
C ALA A 103 13.99 4.90 1.94
N ASP A 104 14.64 5.68 1.10
CA ASP A 104 15.61 6.69 1.51
C ASP A 104 14.88 8.01 1.74
N TYR A 105 15.24 8.74 2.79
CA TYR A 105 14.59 10.01 3.17
C TYR A 105 15.57 10.99 3.81
N ASP A 106 15.19 12.27 3.80
CA ASP A 106 15.91 13.33 4.51
C ASP A 106 14.89 14.16 5.30
N VAL A 107 14.94 14.05 6.61
CA VAL A 107 13.97 14.71 7.51
C VAL A 107 14.04 16.25 7.49
N ARG A 108 15.09 16.83 6.92
CA ARG A 108 15.20 18.31 6.82
C ARG A 108 14.09 18.91 5.97
N GLY A 109 13.65 18.18 4.93
CA GLY A 109 12.52 18.61 4.11
C GLY A 109 11.20 18.51 4.85
N GLU A 110 10.93 17.38 5.53
CA GLU A 110 9.70 17.18 6.32
C GLU A 110 9.58 18.19 7.47
N LEU A 111 10.69 18.54 8.13
CA LEU A 111 10.72 19.49 9.22
C LEU A 111 10.80 20.96 8.78
N GLY A 112 10.83 21.24 7.48
CA GLY A 112 10.93 22.60 6.94
C GLY A 112 12.25 23.30 7.29
N VAL A 113 13.34 22.55 7.45
CA VAL A 113 14.68 23.08 7.75
C VAL A 113 15.42 23.51 6.49
N GLU A 114 15.13 22.84 5.37
CA GLU A 114 15.77 23.10 4.07
C GLU A 114 14.76 22.97 2.94
N ASP A 115 14.35 24.08 2.35
CA ASP A 115 13.30 24.14 1.32
C ASP A 115 13.65 23.38 0.01
N LYS A 116 14.94 23.17 -0.25
CA LYS A 116 15.40 22.43 -1.43
C LYS A 116 15.36 20.92 -1.26
N VAL A 117 15.12 20.45 -0.05
CA VAL A 117 15.01 19.02 0.27
C VAL A 117 13.54 18.61 0.20
N THR A 118 13.25 17.56 -0.60
CA THR A 118 11.90 17.00 -0.68
C THR A 118 11.44 16.47 0.67
N PRO A 119 10.18 16.74 1.09
CA PRO A 119 9.65 16.22 2.36
C PRO A 119 9.34 14.72 2.34
N GLY A 120 9.22 14.11 1.15
CA GLY A 120 8.95 12.69 0.97
C GLY A 120 10.21 11.84 0.80
N TYR A 121 10.02 10.59 0.40
CA TYR A 121 11.14 9.71 0.06
C TYR A 121 11.91 10.23 -1.14
N THR A 122 13.24 10.14 -1.07
CA THR A 122 14.14 10.53 -2.17
C THR A 122 14.38 9.37 -3.14
N ALA A 123 14.30 8.13 -2.65
CA ALA A 123 14.31 6.91 -3.46
C ALA A 123 13.57 5.79 -2.74
N MET A 124 13.02 4.86 -3.53
CA MET A 124 12.46 3.61 -3.02
C MET A 124 12.95 2.45 -3.89
N ARG A 125 13.18 1.31 -3.24
CA ARG A 125 13.44 0.03 -3.89
C ARG A 125 12.77 -1.09 -3.12
N TYR A 126 12.44 -2.18 -3.79
CA TYR A 126 12.01 -3.41 -3.11
C TYR A 126 12.85 -4.59 -3.58
N VAL A 127 13.04 -5.55 -2.67
CA VAL A 127 13.76 -6.80 -2.91
C VAL A 127 12.78 -7.94 -2.70
N VAL A 128 12.70 -8.83 -3.68
CA VAL A 128 11.82 -10.00 -3.65
C VAL A 128 12.65 -11.23 -3.38
N HIS A 129 12.35 -11.92 -2.29
CA HIS A 129 12.87 -13.24 -1.97
C HIS A 129 11.76 -14.25 -2.21
N ILE A 130 11.94 -15.15 -3.17
CA ILE A 130 10.94 -16.14 -3.56
C ILE A 130 11.56 -17.52 -3.66
N GLU A 131 10.88 -18.51 -3.09
CA GLU A 131 11.18 -19.93 -3.26
C GLU A 131 10.04 -20.56 -4.07
N SER A 132 10.40 -21.33 -5.09
CA SER A 132 9.43 -21.97 -6.00
C SER A 132 10.06 -23.20 -6.64
N THR A 133 9.24 -24.21 -6.86
CA THR A 133 9.62 -25.39 -7.66
C THR A 133 9.50 -25.14 -9.17
N ALA A 134 8.95 -23.99 -9.60
CA ALA A 134 8.90 -23.60 -11.02
C ALA A 134 10.29 -23.16 -11.55
N SER A 135 10.43 -23.11 -12.87
CA SER A 135 11.66 -22.58 -13.50
C SER A 135 11.85 -21.09 -13.23
N ALA A 136 13.10 -20.62 -13.24
CA ALA A 136 13.42 -19.20 -13.09
C ALA A 136 12.69 -18.32 -14.13
N ALA A 137 12.48 -18.82 -15.35
CA ALA A 137 11.80 -18.10 -16.41
C ALA A 137 10.29 -17.91 -16.09
N GLU A 138 9.63 -18.94 -15.52
CA GLU A 138 8.24 -18.85 -15.11
C GLU A 138 8.08 -17.91 -13.92
N VAL A 139 8.97 -17.98 -12.94
CA VAL A 139 8.98 -17.06 -11.78
C VAL A 139 9.21 -15.62 -12.25
N THR A 140 10.18 -15.36 -13.13
CA THR A 140 10.41 -14.01 -13.67
C THR A 140 9.17 -13.49 -14.40
N LYS A 141 8.55 -14.30 -15.25
CA LYS A 141 7.31 -13.92 -15.94
C LYS A 141 6.16 -13.62 -14.98
N LEU A 142 6.04 -14.39 -13.89
CA LEU A 142 5.09 -14.13 -12.82
C LEU A 142 5.32 -12.76 -12.20
N LEU A 143 6.55 -12.48 -11.74
CA LEU A 143 6.91 -11.23 -11.08
C LEU A 143 6.68 -10.02 -12.00
N ASP A 144 7.18 -10.06 -13.24
CA ASP A 144 6.99 -8.99 -14.23
C ASP A 144 5.51 -8.72 -14.52
N THR A 145 4.70 -9.80 -14.60
CA THR A 145 3.27 -9.66 -14.84
C THR A 145 2.57 -9.00 -13.66
N ALA A 146 2.85 -9.45 -12.44
CA ALA A 146 2.25 -8.90 -11.25
C ALA A 146 2.68 -7.44 -10.99
N ASP A 147 3.95 -7.13 -11.19
CA ASP A 147 4.48 -5.77 -11.10
C ASP A 147 3.79 -4.79 -12.05
N LYS A 148 3.54 -5.23 -13.28
CA LYS A 148 2.80 -4.44 -14.28
C LYS A 148 1.41 -4.03 -13.81
N TYR A 149 0.77 -4.85 -13.00
CA TYR A 149 -0.61 -4.66 -12.54
C TYR A 149 -0.72 -4.34 -11.04
N SER A 150 0.38 -4.01 -10.38
CA SER A 150 0.39 -3.59 -8.97
C SER A 150 -0.09 -2.15 -8.84
N SER A 151 -1.22 -1.95 -8.17
CA SER A 151 -1.84 -0.61 -8.01
C SER A 151 -0.95 0.34 -7.19
N TRP A 152 -0.44 -0.08 -6.03
CA TRP A 152 0.44 0.77 -5.22
C TRP A 152 1.77 1.09 -5.89
N ARG A 153 2.32 0.16 -6.67
CA ARG A 153 3.51 0.43 -7.48
C ARG A 153 3.20 1.47 -8.56
N ASP A 154 2.06 1.36 -9.24
CA ASP A 154 1.60 2.33 -10.22
C ASP A 154 1.41 3.71 -9.60
N ASP A 155 0.76 3.80 -8.44
CA ASP A 155 0.52 5.06 -7.72
C ASP A 155 1.84 5.76 -7.29
N ILE A 156 2.89 5.01 -6.97
CA ILE A 156 4.22 5.56 -6.66
C ILE A 156 4.97 5.99 -7.93
N MET A 157 4.84 5.25 -9.03
CA MET A 157 5.57 5.49 -10.28
C MET A 157 4.98 6.66 -11.09
N ARG A 158 3.72 6.99 -10.91
CA ARG A 158 3.05 8.11 -11.55
C ARG A 158 2.48 9.09 -10.54
N ALA A 159 2.38 10.37 -10.89
CA ALA A 159 1.72 11.36 -10.06
C ALA A 159 0.19 11.16 -10.09
N VAL A 160 -0.40 10.69 -9.00
CA VAL A 160 -1.84 10.64 -8.83
C VAL A 160 -2.34 12.06 -8.48
N PRO A 161 -3.35 12.61 -9.19
CA PRO A 161 -3.91 13.92 -8.86
C PRO A 161 -4.42 13.96 -7.42
N LEU A 162 -3.95 14.91 -6.63
CA LEU A 162 -4.34 15.11 -5.25
C LEU A 162 -4.93 16.50 -5.05
N THR A 163 -6.14 16.57 -4.53
CA THR A 163 -6.81 17.84 -4.20
C THR A 163 -7.19 17.88 -2.72
N ARG A 164 -7.33 19.09 -2.19
CA ARG A 164 -7.75 19.29 -0.79
C ARG A 164 -9.03 20.13 -0.77
N GLU A 165 -10.03 19.66 -0.02
CA GLU A 165 -11.20 20.42 0.38
C GLU A 165 -11.16 20.65 1.90
N VAL A 166 -11.57 21.83 2.39
CA VAL A 166 -11.47 22.21 3.81
C VAL A 166 -12.81 22.75 4.29
N HIS A 167 -13.34 22.16 5.36
CA HIS A 167 -14.49 22.66 6.11
C HIS A 167 -14.04 23.16 7.47
N ILE A 168 -14.20 24.46 7.75
CA ILE A 168 -13.78 25.08 9.01
C ILE A 168 -15.04 25.48 9.81
N ASN A 169 -15.27 24.81 10.92
CA ASN A 169 -16.30 25.19 11.86
C ASN A 169 -15.65 25.96 13.02
N THR A 170 -15.76 27.29 13.00
CA THR A 170 -15.33 28.12 14.12
C THR A 170 -16.45 28.19 15.16
N ALA A 171 -16.20 27.68 16.38
CA ALA A 171 -17.11 27.95 17.50
C ALA A 171 -17.16 29.46 17.72
N ALA A 172 -18.35 30.06 17.76
CA ALA A 172 -18.51 31.46 18.18
C ALA A 172 -17.88 31.62 19.57
N LYS A 173 -16.97 32.56 19.71
CA LYS A 173 -16.44 32.92 21.04
C LYS A 173 -17.66 33.38 21.87
N ARG A 174 -17.98 32.63 22.91
CA ARG A 174 -18.88 33.07 23.96
C ARG A 174 -18.18 34.07 24.89
#